data_7033dd5c037b744cf6482600e76aa551
#
_entry.id   7033dd5c037b744cf6482600e76aa551
#
_cell.length_a   1.000
_cell.length_b   1.000
_cell.length_c   1.000
_cell.angle_alpha   90.00
_cell.angle_beta   90.00
_cell.angle_gamma   90.00
#
_symmetry.space_group_name_H-M   'P 1'
#
loop_
_entity.id
_entity.type
_entity.pdbx_description
1 polymer ?
#
loop_
_entity_poly.entity_id
_entity_poly.type
_entity_poly.pdbx_seq_one_letter_code
_entity_poly.pdbx_strand_id
1 'polypeptide(L)'
;MSRRIVCLRHGQTRWNVEHRFQGHTDIPLDETGIAQAARSASLLASLKPTKIVSSDLSRAHDTALALGRVTGLPVTVDKELRERGGGEWEGLTGDVMAARWPAEYAAFEPPGGETEVEVATRVSAAMLRWVEEIDDDGLLVVVSHGAALRLGMLAVLGLPRESWHTLGGLGNCSWSVLKQGRKGWRVGEHNAGTLPEPVSSDDKPEFQDDGTR
;
A
#
# COMPACT_ATOMS: atom_id res chain seq x y z
N MET A 1 -15.24 18.41 2.95
CA MET A 1 -14.06 18.11 2.13
C MET A 1 -13.33 16.96 2.80
N SER A 2 -12.71 16.08 2.04
CA SER A 2 -12.29 14.78 2.57
C SER A 2 -10.95 14.40 1.96
N ARG A 3 -9.91 14.38 2.78
CA ARG A 3 -8.59 13.88 2.40
C ARG A 3 -8.66 12.44 1.95
N ARG A 4 -7.81 12.07 1.00
CA ARG A 4 -7.75 10.71 0.45
C ARG A 4 -6.32 10.20 0.47
N ILE A 5 -6.16 8.90 0.67
CA ILE A 5 -4.88 8.20 0.56
C ILE A 5 -5.03 7.11 -0.49
N VAL A 6 -4.20 7.15 -1.53
CA VAL A 6 -3.98 6.03 -2.44
C VAL A 6 -2.80 5.22 -1.92
N CYS A 7 -3.03 3.97 -1.58
CA CYS A 7 -2.03 3.01 -1.14
C CYS A 7 -1.61 2.16 -2.35
N LEU A 8 -0.49 2.47 -2.99
CA LEU A 8 0.01 1.81 -4.20
C LEU A 8 1.12 0.82 -3.85
N ARG A 9 0.94 -0.46 -4.20
CA ARG A 9 2.01 -1.45 -4.09
C ARG A 9 3.00 -1.29 -5.25
N HIS A 10 4.29 -1.49 -4.98
CA HIS A 10 5.35 -1.49 -5.99
C HIS A 10 5.10 -2.49 -7.13
N GLY A 11 5.73 -2.26 -8.27
CA GLY A 11 5.72 -3.15 -9.43
C GLY A 11 6.43 -4.49 -9.17
N GLN A 12 6.30 -5.42 -10.13
CA GLN A 12 6.89 -6.75 -10.03
C GLN A 12 8.42 -6.69 -9.88
N THR A 13 8.95 -7.60 -9.07
CA THR A 13 10.38 -7.89 -8.95
C THR A 13 10.62 -9.35 -9.30
N ARG A 14 11.86 -9.73 -9.58
CA ARG A 14 12.23 -11.13 -9.78
C ARG A 14 11.81 -12.00 -8.58
N TRP A 15 11.94 -11.51 -7.35
CA TRP A 15 11.55 -12.28 -6.16
C TRP A 15 10.04 -12.44 -6.00
N ASN A 16 9.22 -11.57 -6.60
CA ASN A 16 7.77 -11.83 -6.70
C ASN A 16 7.50 -13.06 -7.57
N VAL A 17 8.19 -13.17 -8.73
CA VAL A 17 8.04 -14.31 -9.64
C VAL A 17 8.56 -15.60 -9.01
N GLU A 18 9.67 -15.53 -8.29
CA GLU A 18 10.27 -16.67 -7.58
C GLU A 18 9.56 -17.01 -6.25
N HIS A 19 8.52 -16.27 -5.86
CA HIS A 19 7.80 -16.44 -4.59
C HIS A 19 8.72 -16.41 -3.35
N ARG A 20 9.75 -15.54 -3.38
CA ARG A 20 10.66 -15.33 -2.26
C ARG A 20 10.17 -14.21 -1.36
N PHE A 21 10.36 -14.40 -0.06
CA PHE A 21 10.10 -13.34 0.92
C PHE A 21 11.12 -12.22 0.75
N GLN A 22 10.68 -10.98 0.50
CA GLN A 22 11.59 -9.88 0.20
C GLN A 22 12.03 -9.10 1.45
N GLY A 23 11.09 -8.78 2.32
CA GLY A 23 11.37 -8.00 3.52
C GLY A 23 12.09 -6.69 3.21
N HIS A 24 13.17 -6.43 3.94
CA HIS A 24 14.01 -5.25 3.76
C HIS A 24 15.12 -5.44 2.72
N THR A 25 15.31 -6.66 2.20
CA THR A 25 16.27 -6.89 1.10
C THR A 25 15.84 -6.08 -0.12
N ASP A 26 16.77 -5.29 -0.65
CA ASP A 26 16.49 -4.34 -1.72
C ASP A 26 16.64 -5.00 -3.10
N ILE A 27 15.52 -5.48 -3.64
CA ILE A 27 15.41 -6.10 -4.96
C ILE A 27 14.75 -5.10 -5.91
N PRO A 28 15.37 -4.77 -7.07
CA PRO A 28 14.82 -3.81 -8.02
C PRO A 28 13.60 -4.36 -8.77
N LEU A 29 12.86 -3.47 -9.43
CA LEU A 29 11.83 -3.84 -10.40
C LEU A 29 12.45 -4.65 -11.54
N ASP A 30 11.72 -5.65 -12.02
CA ASP A 30 12.00 -6.28 -13.31
C ASP A 30 11.33 -5.49 -14.46
N GLU A 31 11.53 -5.94 -15.71
CA GLU A 31 10.96 -5.27 -16.89
C GLU A 31 9.43 -5.18 -16.84
N THR A 32 8.78 -6.23 -16.34
CA THR A 32 7.32 -6.24 -16.13
C THR A 32 6.92 -5.22 -15.08
N GLY A 33 7.66 -5.13 -13.96
CA GLY A 33 7.41 -4.16 -12.90
C GLY A 33 7.56 -2.71 -13.37
N ILE A 34 8.56 -2.43 -14.22
CA ILE A 34 8.76 -1.11 -14.84
C ILE A 34 7.53 -0.75 -15.71
N ALA A 35 7.06 -1.69 -16.54
CA ALA A 35 5.88 -1.47 -17.38
C ALA A 35 4.59 -1.28 -16.53
N GLN A 36 4.43 -2.07 -15.46
CA GLN A 36 3.33 -1.92 -14.50
C GLN A 36 3.36 -0.54 -13.84
N ALA A 37 4.53 -0.07 -13.38
CA ALA A 37 4.70 1.24 -12.77
C ALA A 37 4.32 2.38 -13.73
N ALA A 38 4.75 2.30 -14.99
CA ALA A 38 4.39 3.30 -16.01
C ALA A 38 2.87 3.36 -16.26
N ARG A 39 2.21 2.19 -16.34
CA ARG A 39 0.76 2.11 -16.53
C ARG A 39 -0.01 2.68 -15.34
N SER A 40 0.31 2.26 -14.13
CA SER A 40 -0.36 2.75 -12.92
C SER A 40 -0.12 4.25 -12.71
N ALA A 41 1.08 4.76 -13.04
CA ALA A 41 1.39 6.19 -12.99
C ALA A 41 0.46 7.01 -13.89
N SER A 42 0.24 6.56 -15.14
CA SER A 42 -0.67 7.24 -16.09
C SER A 42 -2.12 7.28 -15.58
N LEU A 43 -2.59 6.19 -14.97
CA LEU A 43 -3.94 6.12 -14.40
C LEU A 43 -4.07 7.02 -13.16
N LEU A 44 -3.14 6.89 -12.20
CA LEU A 44 -3.19 7.62 -10.95
C LEU A 44 -2.96 9.13 -11.12
N ALA A 45 -2.22 9.56 -12.14
CA ALA A 45 -2.05 10.97 -12.45
C ALA A 45 -3.38 11.67 -12.76
N SER A 46 -4.36 10.96 -13.36
CA SER A 46 -5.69 11.52 -13.64
C SER A 46 -6.49 11.83 -12.37
N LEU A 47 -6.15 11.21 -11.24
CA LEU A 47 -6.75 11.50 -9.93
C LEU A 47 -6.23 12.79 -9.31
N LYS A 48 -5.22 13.45 -9.94
CA LYS A 48 -4.59 14.72 -9.54
C LYS A 48 -4.04 14.64 -8.10
N PRO A 49 -3.06 13.76 -7.84
CA PRO A 49 -2.43 13.69 -6.53
C PRO A 49 -1.78 15.03 -6.18
N THR A 50 -1.75 15.36 -4.90
CA THR A 50 -1.13 16.57 -4.37
C THR A 50 0.21 16.29 -3.71
N LYS A 51 0.46 15.03 -3.30
CA LYS A 51 1.71 14.60 -2.66
C LYS A 51 2.00 13.14 -2.96
N ILE A 52 3.28 12.80 -3.14
CA ILE A 52 3.76 11.43 -3.32
C ILE A 52 4.81 11.14 -2.25
N VAL A 53 4.58 10.07 -1.48
CA VAL A 53 5.52 9.56 -0.49
C VAL A 53 5.80 8.08 -0.76
N SER A 54 7.03 7.65 -0.61
CA SER A 54 7.46 6.29 -0.94
C SER A 54 8.33 5.69 0.15
N SER A 55 8.27 4.37 0.29
CA SER A 55 9.35 3.60 0.89
C SER A 55 10.67 3.89 0.17
N ASP A 56 11.79 3.82 0.88
CA ASP A 56 13.14 4.00 0.34
C ASP A 56 13.68 2.77 -0.40
N LEU A 57 13.02 1.62 -0.31
CA LEU A 57 13.41 0.43 -1.07
C LEU A 57 13.19 0.66 -2.57
N SER A 58 14.19 0.33 -3.39
CA SER A 58 14.27 0.68 -4.81
C SER A 58 13.00 0.36 -5.59
N ARG A 59 12.42 -0.83 -5.39
CA ARG A 59 11.18 -1.25 -6.07
C ARG A 59 9.99 -0.32 -5.83
N ALA A 60 9.85 0.21 -4.62
CA ALA A 60 8.78 1.16 -4.27
C ALA A 60 9.15 2.56 -4.76
N HIS A 61 10.37 2.99 -4.54
CA HIS A 61 10.87 4.29 -4.96
C HIS A 61 10.79 4.47 -6.48
N ASP A 62 11.23 3.48 -7.27
CA ASP A 62 11.17 3.53 -8.74
C ASP A 62 9.73 3.54 -9.25
N THR A 63 8.81 2.81 -8.58
CA THR A 63 7.37 2.87 -8.86
C THR A 63 6.83 4.28 -8.59
N ALA A 64 7.23 4.92 -7.49
CA ALA A 64 6.82 6.29 -7.16
C ALA A 64 7.41 7.31 -8.13
N LEU A 65 8.67 7.14 -8.54
CA LEU A 65 9.32 8.02 -9.52
C LEU A 65 8.60 7.98 -10.89
N ALA A 66 8.03 6.84 -11.28
CA ALA A 66 7.20 6.77 -12.49
C ALA A 66 6.00 7.73 -12.40
N LEU A 67 5.31 7.78 -11.25
CA LEU A 67 4.21 8.71 -11.01
C LEU A 67 4.72 10.16 -10.92
N GLY A 68 5.83 10.39 -10.22
CA GLY A 68 6.45 11.72 -10.10
C GLY A 68 6.77 12.33 -11.46
N ARG A 69 7.29 11.53 -12.40
CA ARG A 69 7.57 11.99 -13.79
C ARG A 69 6.32 12.44 -14.55
N VAL A 70 5.19 11.75 -14.36
CA VAL A 70 3.94 12.09 -15.07
C VAL A 70 3.24 13.30 -14.44
N THR A 71 3.30 13.42 -13.12
CA THR A 71 2.59 14.49 -12.38
C THR A 71 3.43 15.76 -12.19
N GLY A 72 4.74 15.67 -12.33
CA GLY A 72 5.67 16.75 -11.99
C GLY A 72 5.89 16.92 -10.48
N LEU A 73 5.32 16.05 -9.65
CA LEU A 73 5.46 16.13 -8.20
C LEU A 73 6.78 15.50 -7.73
N PRO A 74 7.45 16.07 -6.73
CA PRO A 74 8.58 15.43 -6.08
C PRO A 74 8.13 14.18 -5.31
N VAL A 75 9.00 13.19 -5.24
CA VAL A 75 8.81 11.99 -4.41
C VAL A 75 9.56 12.18 -3.11
N THR A 76 8.85 12.15 -2.00
CA THR A 76 9.44 12.15 -0.66
C THR A 76 9.66 10.72 -0.19
N VAL A 77 10.79 10.43 0.43
CA VAL A 77 11.14 9.08 0.91
C VAL A 77 10.92 8.98 2.41
N ASP A 78 10.33 7.86 2.85
CA ASP A 78 10.10 7.57 4.27
C ASP A 78 10.37 6.09 4.57
N LYS A 79 11.33 5.82 5.45
CA LYS A 79 11.73 4.46 5.84
C LYS A 79 10.64 3.71 6.63
N GLU A 80 9.75 4.44 7.29
CA GLU A 80 8.63 3.84 8.02
C GLU A 80 7.62 3.15 7.07
N LEU A 81 7.74 3.41 5.75
CA LEU A 81 6.93 2.75 4.71
C LEU A 81 7.58 1.48 4.13
N ARG A 82 8.72 0.99 4.68
CA ARG A 82 9.33 -0.27 4.26
C ARG A 82 8.37 -1.44 4.44
N GLU A 83 8.65 -2.52 3.69
CA GLU A 83 7.97 -3.81 3.87
C GLU A 83 8.19 -4.36 5.28
N ARG A 84 7.41 -5.36 5.66
CA ARG A 84 7.64 -6.14 6.88
C ARG A 84 9.02 -6.77 6.85
N GLY A 85 9.85 -6.46 7.82
CA GLY A 85 11.15 -7.11 7.97
C GLY A 85 10.98 -8.61 8.16
N GLY A 86 11.64 -9.39 7.31
CA GLY A 86 11.46 -10.83 7.23
C GLY A 86 12.47 -11.64 8.06
N GLY A 87 13.46 -10.98 8.66
CA GLY A 87 14.50 -11.67 9.42
C GLY A 87 15.11 -12.84 8.63
N GLU A 88 15.11 -14.03 9.21
CA GLU A 88 15.66 -15.25 8.61
C GLU A 88 14.92 -15.74 7.35
N TRP A 89 13.74 -15.18 7.06
CA TRP A 89 12.96 -15.59 5.89
C TRP A 89 13.35 -14.85 4.61
N GLU A 90 14.11 -13.77 4.70
CA GLU A 90 14.45 -12.97 3.52
C GLU A 90 15.23 -13.79 2.48
N GLY A 91 14.77 -13.78 1.23
CA GLY A 91 15.31 -14.57 0.12
C GLY A 91 14.83 -16.02 0.05
N LEU A 92 14.09 -16.52 1.04
CA LEU A 92 13.61 -17.90 1.06
C LEU A 92 12.21 -18.02 0.40
N THR A 93 11.94 -19.23 -0.13
CA THR A 93 10.61 -19.62 -0.61
C THR A 93 9.78 -20.21 0.52
N GLY A 94 8.44 -20.28 0.33
CA GLY A 94 7.51 -20.82 1.32
C GLY A 94 7.87 -22.26 1.78
N ASP A 95 8.26 -23.14 0.85
CA ASP A 95 8.62 -24.51 1.16
C ASP A 95 9.85 -24.58 2.08
N VAL A 96 10.86 -23.73 1.84
CA VAL A 96 12.06 -23.68 2.68
C VAL A 96 11.74 -23.13 4.07
N MET A 97 10.91 -22.09 4.14
CA MET A 97 10.48 -21.52 5.43
C MET A 97 9.69 -22.55 6.24
N ALA A 98 8.72 -23.22 5.62
CA ALA A 98 7.91 -24.25 6.25
C ALA A 98 8.75 -25.44 6.76
N ALA A 99 9.77 -25.84 6.00
CA ALA A 99 10.65 -26.94 6.39
C ALA A 99 11.58 -26.59 7.56
N ARG A 100 12.09 -25.34 7.62
CA ARG A 100 13.04 -24.90 8.64
C ARG A 100 12.37 -24.44 9.93
N TRP A 101 11.22 -23.78 9.83
CA TRP A 101 10.51 -23.15 10.94
C TRP A 101 9.00 -23.43 10.83
N PRO A 102 8.56 -24.68 10.99
CA PRO A 102 7.17 -25.08 10.75
C PRO A 102 6.15 -24.37 11.67
N ALA A 103 6.51 -24.09 12.93
CA ALA A 103 5.62 -23.42 13.87
C ALA A 103 5.50 -21.92 13.54
N GLU A 104 6.63 -21.25 13.31
CA GLU A 104 6.68 -19.84 12.94
C GLU A 104 6.03 -19.59 11.57
N TYR A 105 6.21 -20.53 10.63
CA TYR A 105 5.56 -20.45 9.31
C TYR A 105 4.05 -20.60 9.42
N ALA A 106 3.55 -21.51 10.25
CA ALA A 106 2.12 -21.67 10.50
C ALA A 106 1.51 -20.43 11.17
N ALA A 107 2.24 -19.78 12.07
CA ALA A 107 1.86 -18.51 12.70
C ALA A 107 2.11 -17.28 11.81
N PHE A 108 2.84 -17.46 10.71
CA PHE A 108 3.36 -16.38 9.86
C PHE A 108 4.17 -15.34 10.64
N GLU A 109 5.06 -15.81 11.54
CA GLU A 109 5.93 -15.00 12.40
C GLU A 109 7.41 -15.27 12.07
N PRO A 110 8.07 -14.44 11.22
CA PRO A 110 9.44 -14.66 10.79
C PRO A 110 10.42 -14.55 11.96
N PRO A 111 11.32 -15.53 12.19
CA PRO A 111 12.35 -15.43 13.21
C PRO A 111 13.25 -14.21 13.00
N GLY A 112 13.37 -13.36 14.01
CA GLY A 112 14.13 -12.10 13.92
C GLY A 112 13.52 -11.04 13.02
N GLY A 113 12.29 -11.25 12.54
CA GLY A 113 11.54 -10.29 11.75
C GLY A 113 10.59 -9.43 12.58
N GLU A 114 9.87 -8.54 11.90
CA GLU A 114 8.85 -7.71 12.52
C GLU A 114 7.54 -8.47 12.72
N THR A 115 6.84 -8.17 13.80
CA THR A 115 5.46 -8.59 14.02
C THR A 115 4.50 -7.77 13.17
N GLU A 116 3.30 -8.29 12.90
CA GLU A 116 2.26 -7.53 12.20
C GLU A 116 1.89 -6.23 12.93
N VAL A 117 1.91 -6.23 14.27
CA VAL A 117 1.57 -5.05 15.09
C VAL A 117 2.61 -3.95 14.94
N GLU A 118 3.89 -4.28 14.95
CA GLU A 118 4.97 -3.31 14.74
C GLU A 118 4.85 -2.64 13.36
N VAL A 119 4.64 -3.44 12.30
CA VAL A 119 4.44 -2.92 10.95
C VAL A 119 3.19 -2.05 10.86
N ALA A 120 2.05 -2.52 11.39
CA ALA A 120 0.80 -1.77 11.40
C ALA A 120 0.98 -0.41 12.08
N THR A 121 1.68 -0.38 13.22
CA THR A 121 1.91 0.83 14.01
C THR A 121 2.76 1.84 13.25
N ARG A 122 3.95 1.44 12.73
CA ARG A 122 4.84 2.38 12.03
C ARG A 122 4.24 2.89 10.72
N VAL A 123 3.63 1.99 9.93
CA VAL A 123 3.09 2.37 8.62
C VAL A 123 1.86 3.26 8.76
N SER A 124 0.93 2.94 9.68
CA SER A 124 -0.24 3.79 9.90
C SER A 124 0.15 5.17 10.45
N ALA A 125 1.11 5.24 11.37
CA ALA A 125 1.63 6.51 11.88
C ALA A 125 2.26 7.36 10.75
N ALA A 126 3.03 6.73 9.85
CA ALA A 126 3.57 7.41 8.68
C ALA A 126 2.46 7.93 7.75
N MET A 127 1.48 7.08 7.40
CA MET A 127 0.36 7.46 6.54
C MET A 127 -0.44 8.63 7.12
N LEU A 128 -0.76 8.59 8.42
CA LEU A 128 -1.51 9.65 9.09
C LEU A 128 -0.70 10.95 9.21
N ARG A 129 0.60 10.87 9.48
CA ARG A 129 1.49 12.04 9.49
C ARG A 129 1.53 12.73 8.12
N TRP A 130 1.72 11.98 7.05
CA TRP A 130 1.82 12.55 5.70
C TRP A 130 0.49 13.10 5.17
N VAL A 131 -0.65 12.51 5.57
CA VAL A 131 -1.96 13.03 5.15
C VAL A 131 -2.33 14.34 5.84
N GLU A 132 -1.76 14.62 7.02
CA GLU A 132 -1.94 15.93 7.67
C GLU A 132 -1.18 17.06 6.98
N GLU A 133 -0.22 16.73 6.10
CA GLU A 133 0.56 17.72 5.34
C GLU A 133 -0.09 18.13 3.99
N ILE A 134 -1.25 17.59 3.65
CA ILE A 134 -2.00 17.96 2.45
C ILE A 134 -3.29 18.71 2.82
N ASP A 135 -3.81 19.48 1.86
CA ASP A 135 -5.06 20.23 2.02
C ASP A 135 -6.27 19.31 2.24
N ASP A 136 -7.38 19.86 2.73
CA ASP A 136 -8.58 19.11 3.15
C ASP A 136 -9.28 18.32 2.03
N ASP A 137 -9.03 18.59 0.76
CA ASP A 137 -9.51 17.82 -0.39
C ASP A 137 -8.38 17.18 -1.20
N GLY A 138 -7.17 17.19 -0.63
CA GLY A 138 -5.97 16.66 -1.24
C GLY A 138 -5.98 15.14 -1.39
N LEU A 139 -5.08 14.66 -2.24
CA LEU A 139 -4.82 13.24 -2.47
C LEU A 139 -3.35 12.92 -2.22
N LEU A 140 -3.09 12.18 -1.16
CA LEU A 140 -1.78 11.58 -0.87
C LEU A 140 -1.65 10.24 -1.62
N VAL A 141 -0.54 10.03 -2.33
CA VAL A 141 -0.17 8.71 -2.83
C VAL A 141 0.98 8.16 -1.97
N VAL A 142 0.74 7.03 -1.34
CA VAL A 142 1.73 6.26 -0.57
C VAL A 142 2.14 5.05 -1.38
N VAL A 143 3.41 5.00 -1.80
CA VAL A 143 3.97 3.88 -2.55
C VAL A 143 4.80 3.01 -1.62
N SER A 144 4.40 1.75 -1.46
CA SER A 144 5.01 0.85 -0.49
C SER A 144 4.83 -0.61 -0.93
N HIS A 145 4.58 -1.53 -0.01
CA HIS A 145 4.69 -2.98 -0.20
C HIS A 145 3.40 -3.69 0.24
N GLY A 146 3.33 -4.99 -0.03
CA GLY A 146 2.11 -5.77 0.16
C GLY A 146 1.63 -5.84 1.60
N ALA A 147 2.46 -6.37 2.50
CA ALA A 147 2.09 -6.51 3.91
C ALA A 147 2.05 -5.15 4.62
N ALA A 148 3.02 -4.27 4.35
CA ALA A 148 3.09 -2.93 4.94
C ALA A 148 1.81 -2.12 4.67
N LEU A 149 1.37 -2.03 3.41
CA LEU A 149 0.14 -1.30 3.07
C LEU A 149 -1.10 -1.95 3.67
N ARG A 150 -1.23 -3.28 3.57
CA ARG A 150 -2.38 -3.99 4.15
C ARG A 150 -2.51 -3.70 5.64
N LEU A 151 -1.43 -3.90 6.39
CA LEU A 151 -1.41 -3.70 7.84
C LEU A 151 -1.59 -2.23 8.23
N GLY A 152 -0.95 -1.31 7.51
CA GLY A 152 -1.11 0.13 7.71
C GLY A 152 -2.56 0.59 7.48
N MET A 153 -3.20 0.11 6.40
CA MET A 153 -4.62 0.42 6.12
C MET A 153 -5.54 -0.10 7.22
N LEU A 154 -5.35 -1.34 7.68
CA LEU A 154 -6.16 -1.93 8.75
C LEU A 154 -6.07 -1.11 10.05
N ALA A 155 -4.87 -0.64 10.40
CA ALA A 155 -4.66 0.21 11.56
C ALA A 155 -5.26 1.61 11.37
N VAL A 156 -5.13 2.25 10.20
CA VAL A 156 -5.78 3.55 9.88
C VAL A 156 -7.30 3.45 9.96
N LEU A 157 -7.87 2.31 9.57
CA LEU A 157 -9.31 2.04 9.67
C LEU A 157 -9.76 1.75 11.12
N GLY A 158 -8.83 1.57 12.06
CA GLY A 158 -9.14 1.24 13.45
C GLY A 158 -9.73 -0.17 13.63
N LEU A 159 -9.46 -1.09 12.69
CA LEU A 159 -9.98 -2.45 12.77
C LEU A 159 -9.26 -3.26 13.85
N PRO A 160 -10.00 -4.01 14.70
CA PRO A 160 -9.39 -4.86 15.70
C PRO A 160 -8.60 -6.00 15.04
N ARG A 161 -7.54 -6.46 15.71
CA ARG A 161 -6.58 -7.45 15.15
C ARG A 161 -7.27 -8.74 14.68
N GLU A 162 -8.31 -9.16 15.35
CA GLU A 162 -9.10 -10.34 15.01
C GLU A 162 -9.73 -10.26 13.61
N SER A 163 -9.94 -9.03 13.12
CA SER A 163 -10.52 -8.76 11.79
C SER A 163 -9.47 -8.56 10.69
N TRP A 164 -8.18 -8.60 10.99
CA TRP A 164 -7.14 -8.29 10.00
C TRP A 164 -7.06 -9.28 8.86
N HIS A 165 -7.56 -10.50 9.05
CA HIS A 165 -7.67 -11.50 7.99
C HIS A 165 -8.70 -11.15 6.89
N THR A 166 -9.61 -10.21 7.15
CA THR A 166 -10.71 -9.86 6.24
C THR A 166 -10.26 -9.03 5.03
N LEU A 167 -9.12 -8.33 5.13
CA LEU A 167 -8.58 -7.55 4.03
C LEU A 167 -7.43 -8.33 3.35
N GLY A 168 -7.60 -8.65 2.08
CA GLY A 168 -6.58 -9.32 1.28
C GLY A 168 -5.38 -8.41 0.97
N GLY A 169 -4.31 -9.00 0.43
CA GLY A 169 -3.14 -8.25 -0.04
C GLY A 169 -3.39 -7.53 -1.37
N LEU A 170 -2.51 -6.60 -1.72
CA LEU A 170 -2.52 -5.92 -3.01
C LEU A 170 -1.64 -6.65 -4.03
N GLY A 171 -2.07 -6.71 -5.28
CA GLY A 171 -1.23 -7.11 -6.41
C GLY A 171 -0.15 -6.07 -6.74
N ASN A 172 0.86 -6.43 -7.55
CA ASN A 172 1.87 -5.48 -8.01
C ASN A 172 1.22 -4.35 -8.81
N CYS A 173 1.59 -3.11 -8.51
CA CYS A 173 0.99 -1.90 -9.06
C CYS A 173 -0.55 -1.82 -8.97
N SER A 174 -1.15 -2.59 -8.06
CA SER A 174 -2.53 -2.37 -7.63
C SER A 174 -2.57 -1.41 -6.46
N TRP A 175 -3.70 -0.72 -6.29
CA TRP A 175 -3.88 0.27 -5.24
C TRP A 175 -5.19 0.11 -4.48
N SER A 176 -5.22 0.67 -3.30
CA SER A 176 -6.43 0.87 -2.52
C SER A 176 -6.60 2.35 -2.20
N VAL A 177 -7.85 2.79 -2.07
CA VAL A 177 -8.18 4.18 -1.76
C VAL A 177 -8.84 4.26 -0.40
N LEU A 178 -8.23 4.99 0.52
CA LEU A 178 -8.83 5.38 1.78
C LEU A 178 -9.40 6.78 1.66
N LYS A 179 -10.62 6.98 2.18
CA LYS A 179 -11.32 8.27 2.20
C LYS A 179 -11.61 8.66 3.64
N GLN A 180 -11.21 9.88 4.02
CA GLN A 180 -11.52 10.44 5.33
C GLN A 180 -12.99 10.86 5.36
N GLY A 181 -13.75 10.41 6.33
CA GLY A 181 -15.14 10.80 6.56
C GLY A 181 -15.33 11.38 7.96
N ARG A 182 -16.52 11.87 8.27
CA ARG A 182 -16.84 12.46 9.58
C ARG A 182 -16.64 11.47 10.76
N LYS A 183 -16.81 10.16 10.51
CA LYS A 183 -16.70 9.10 11.53
C LYS A 183 -15.36 8.36 11.50
N GLY A 184 -14.39 8.83 10.72
CA GLY A 184 -13.09 8.19 10.54
C GLY A 184 -12.83 7.78 9.08
N TRP A 185 -11.81 6.96 8.89
CA TRP A 185 -11.40 6.46 7.58
C TRP A 185 -12.26 5.31 7.09
N ARG A 186 -12.45 5.20 5.78
CA ARG A 186 -13.14 4.09 5.12
C ARG A 186 -12.43 3.69 3.83
N VAL A 187 -12.59 2.43 3.44
CA VAL A 187 -12.12 1.95 2.13
C VAL A 187 -13.08 2.42 1.05
N GLY A 188 -12.58 3.11 0.04
CA GLY A 188 -13.33 3.46 -1.17
C GLY A 188 -13.14 2.45 -2.28
N GLU A 189 -11.90 1.94 -2.41
CA GLU A 189 -11.51 0.91 -3.38
C GLU A 189 -10.47 -0.01 -2.74
N HIS A 190 -10.43 -1.27 -3.15
CA HIS A 190 -9.43 -2.21 -2.68
C HIS A 190 -8.87 -3.05 -3.83
N ASN A 191 -7.52 -3.12 -3.90
CA ASN A 191 -6.77 -3.92 -4.86
C ASN A 191 -7.18 -3.62 -6.33
N ALA A 192 -7.43 -2.36 -6.65
CA ALA A 192 -7.76 -1.93 -8.00
C ALA A 192 -6.52 -1.90 -8.90
N GLY A 193 -6.69 -2.27 -10.16
CA GLY A 193 -5.64 -2.18 -11.21
C GLY A 193 -6.07 -1.28 -12.38
N THR A 194 -7.30 -0.78 -12.35
CA THR A 194 -7.88 0.17 -13.29
C THR A 194 -8.67 1.21 -12.51
N LEU A 195 -8.96 2.37 -13.11
CA LEU A 195 -9.90 3.31 -12.51
C LEU A 195 -11.33 2.73 -12.57
N PRO A 196 -12.17 3.00 -11.55
CA PRO A 196 -13.56 2.57 -11.59
C PRO A 196 -14.28 3.22 -12.79
N GLU A 197 -15.04 2.41 -13.50
CA GLU A 197 -15.96 2.95 -14.51
C GLU A 197 -17.12 3.65 -13.80
N PRO A 198 -17.72 4.70 -14.40
CA PRO A 198 -18.93 5.31 -13.88
C PRO A 198 -20.03 4.25 -13.81
N VAL A 199 -20.48 3.92 -12.61
CA VAL A 199 -21.60 3.01 -12.41
C VAL A 199 -22.88 3.84 -12.52
N SER A 200 -23.71 3.61 -13.53
CA SER A 200 -25.09 4.06 -13.53
C SER A 200 -25.91 3.03 -12.74
N SER A 201 -26.03 3.20 -11.45
CA SER A 201 -26.94 2.43 -10.61
C SER A 201 -28.04 3.36 -10.10
N ASP A 202 -29.26 2.84 -10.00
CA ASP A 202 -30.38 3.54 -9.37
C ASP A 202 -30.20 3.64 -7.85
N ASP A 203 -29.22 2.95 -7.29
CA ASP A 203 -28.81 3.06 -5.90
C ASP A 203 -28.13 4.39 -5.69
N LYS A 204 -28.73 5.26 -4.88
CA LYS A 204 -28.03 6.44 -4.37
C LYS A 204 -26.75 5.95 -3.68
N PRO A 205 -25.57 6.49 -4.02
CA PRO A 205 -24.38 6.17 -3.24
C PRO A 205 -24.69 6.55 -1.79
N GLU A 206 -24.69 5.58 -0.89
CA GLU A 206 -24.98 5.73 0.56
C GLU A 206 -24.13 6.80 1.27
N PHE A 207 -23.31 7.52 0.53
CA PHE A 207 -22.29 8.45 1.00
C PHE A 207 -22.25 9.80 0.30
N GLN A 208 -23.30 10.19 -0.42
CA GLN A 208 -23.51 11.60 -0.69
C GLN A 208 -24.04 12.25 0.58
N ASP A 209 -23.10 12.83 1.33
CA ASP A 209 -23.37 13.71 2.44
C ASP A 209 -23.88 15.03 1.86
N ASP A 210 -25.18 15.11 1.69
CA ASP A 210 -25.90 16.29 1.23
C ASP A 210 -26.00 17.33 2.35
N GLY A 211 -24.90 17.73 2.98
CA GLY A 211 -24.72 18.96 3.76
C GLY A 211 -25.94 19.65 4.42
N THR A 212 -27.07 18.96 4.55
CA THR A 212 -28.31 19.52 5.13
C THR A 212 -28.70 18.74 6.37
N ARG A 213 -28.13 19.11 7.50
CA ARG A 213 -28.81 19.41 8.80
C ARG A 213 -27.79 19.83 9.85
#